data_df4369614d1270f9b92ee4a9ac6df426
#
_entry.id   df4369614d1270f9b92ee4a9ac6df426
#
_cell.length_a   1.000
_cell.length_b   1.000
_cell.length_c   1.000
_cell.angle_alpha   90.00
_cell.angle_beta   90.00
_cell.angle_gamma   90.00
#
_symmetry.space_group_name_H-M   'P 1'
#
loop_
_entity.id
_entity.type
_entity.pdbx_description
1 polymer ?
#
loop_
_entity_poly.entity_id
_entity_poly.type
_entity_poly.pdbx_seq_one_letter_code
_entity_poly.pdbx_strand_id
1 'polypeptide(L)'
;MIELRLYKNADSQFIVKWLKNEYAFRQWSADRYESYPITDDDMNNYYLQYNDVELYKLTAENEDEIIGHLTIRFIDEARKIARLGFVIVDDTKRGNGYGKQLVSSALKYAFEELKADKVTLGVFENNTPAVNCYLSCGFKIVEKDIIESYQCMGEIWNCIEMEIMK
;
A
#
# COMPACT_ATOMS: atom_id res chain seq x y z
N MET A 1 6.64 -10.15 -15.86
CA MET A 1 5.99 -8.84 -15.70
C MET A 1 4.73 -9.04 -14.86
N ILE A 2 4.48 -8.19 -13.89
CA ILE A 2 3.31 -8.32 -13.05
C ILE A 2 2.07 -7.69 -13.70
N GLU A 3 0.91 -8.28 -13.39
CA GLU A 3 -0.39 -7.76 -13.77
C GLU A 3 -1.22 -7.45 -12.55
N LEU A 4 -1.97 -6.35 -12.58
CA LEU A 4 -2.91 -5.99 -11.53
C LEU A 4 -4.32 -6.48 -11.88
N ARG A 5 -4.98 -7.07 -10.91
CA ARG A 5 -6.40 -7.40 -10.96
C ARG A 5 -7.12 -7.00 -9.68
N LEU A 6 -8.44 -7.04 -9.72
CA LEU A 6 -9.23 -6.82 -8.51
C LEU A 6 -8.96 -7.92 -7.47
N TYR A 7 -8.89 -7.49 -6.22
CA TYR A 7 -8.75 -8.37 -5.06
C TYR A 7 -9.95 -9.33 -4.94
N LYS A 8 -9.66 -10.56 -4.56
CA LYS A 8 -10.65 -11.58 -4.20
C LYS A 8 -10.46 -11.98 -2.74
N ASN A 9 -11.55 -12.36 -2.07
CA ASN A 9 -11.47 -12.78 -0.67
C ASN A 9 -10.43 -13.88 -0.41
N ALA A 10 -10.25 -14.79 -1.37
CA ALA A 10 -9.24 -15.86 -1.28
C ALA A 10 -7.78 -15.34 -1.26
N ASP A 11 -7.54 -14.11 -1.71
CA ASP A 11 -6.19 -13.53 -1.74
C ASP A 11 -5.66 -13.25 -0.33
N SER A 12 -6.55 -12.96 0.61
CA SER A 12 -6.19 -12.63 1.99
C SER A 12 -5.30 -13.67 2.65
N GLN A 13 -5.55 -14.95 2.39
CA GLN A 13 -4.75 -16.04 2.97
C GLN A 13 -3.26 -15.97 2.59
N PHE A 14 -2.93 -15.40 1.44
CA PHE A 14 -1.56 -15.19 1.01
C PHE A 14 -0.97 -13.94 1.67
N ILE A 15 -1.71 -12.83 1.63
CA ILE A 15 -1.26 -11.53 2.11
C ILE A 15 -0.96 -11.55 3.61
N VAL A 16 -1.83 -12.16 4.42
CA VAL A 16 -1.61 -12.24 5.88
C VAL A 16 -0.34 -13.05 6.22
N LYS A 17 0.04 -14.02 5.40
CA LYS A 17 1.27 -14.80 5.60
C LYS A 17 2.54 -14.01 5.36
N TRP A 18 2.48 -12.93 4.58
CA TRP A 18 3.64 -12.05 4.32
C TRP A 18 3.95 -11.12 5.50
N LEU A 19 3.02 -10.98 6.44
CA LEU A 19 3.14 -10.17 7.65
C LEU A 19 3.78 -11.01 8.77
N LYS A 20 5.10 -11.21 8.71
CA LYS A 20 5.84 -12.17 9.53
C LYS A 20 5.98 -11.79 11.01
N ASN A 21 5.88 -10.51 11.34
CA ASN A 21 6.01 -10.01 12.70
C ASN A 21 5.21 -8.72 12.88
N GLU A 22 5.03 -8.32 14.13
CA GLU A 22 4.24 -7.13 14.47
C GLU A 22 4.84 -5.84 13.91
N TYR A 23 6.17 -5.74 13.86
CA TYR A 23 6.87 -4.58 13.31
C TYR A 23 6.51 -4.37 11.83
N ALA A 24 6.65 -5.41 11.01
CA ALA A 24 6.29 -5.38 9.59
C ALA A 24 4.79 -5.13 9.40
N PHE A 25 3.94 -5.75 10.22
CA PHE A 25 2.51 -5.54 10.22
C PHE A 25 2.14 -4.08 10.49
N ARG A 26 2.76 -3.44 11.47
CA ARG A 26 2.49 -2.03 11.79
C ARG A 26 3.05 -1.08 10.73
N GLN A 27 4.17 -1.39 10.11
CA GLN A 27 4.66 -0.63 8.95
C GLN A 27 3.67 -0.66 7.78
N TRP A 28 2.98 -1.77 7.58
CA TRP A 28 1.99 -1.95 6.52
C TRP A 28 0.63 -1.34 6.85
N SER A 29 0.15 -1.52 8.07
CA SER A 29 -1.23 -1.19 8.46
C SER A 29 -1.36 0.06 9.34
N ALA A 30 -0.29 0.57 9.93
CA ALA A 30 -0.35 1.59 10.97
C ALA A 30 -1.31 1.16 12.09
N ASP A 31 -2.36 1.93 12.35
CA ASP A 31 -3.39 1.68 13.37
C ASP A 31 -4.73 1.17 12.79
N ARG A 32 -4.76 0.77 11.51
CA ARG A 32 -5.98 0.32 10.82
C ARG A 32 -6.59 -0.94 11.43
N TYR A 33 -5.75 -1.81 12.01
CA TYR A 33 -6.15 -3.00 12.75
C TYR A 33 -5.80 -2.83 14.21
N GLU A 34 -6.70 -3.23 15.10
CA GLU A 34 -6.52 -3.05 16.56
C GLU A 34 -5.37 -3.88 17.09
N SER A 35 -5.26 -5.13 16.67
CA SER A 35 -4.30 -6.09 17.22
C SER A 35 -3.60 -6.93 16.15
N TYR A 36 -2.46 -7.49 16.51
CA TYR A 36 -1.66 -8.42 15.73
C TYR A 36 -1.58 -9.78 16.45
N PRO A 37 -1.60 -10.91 15.75
CA PRO A 37 -1.76 -11.06 14.30
C PRO A 37 -3.20 -10.88 13.83
N ILE A 38 -3.39 -10.70 12.53
CA ILE A 38 -4.70 -10.75 11.88
C ILE A 38 -4.89 -12.05 11.10
N THR A 39 -6.14 -12.46 10.97
CA THR A 39 -6.54 -13.59 10.12
C THR A 39 -6.96 -13.10 8.74
N ASP A 40 -7.13 -14.03 7.80
CA ASP A 40 -7.72 -13.74 6.50
C ASP A 40 -9.14 -13.18 6.63
N ASP A 41 -9.94 -13.69 7.57
CA ASP A 41 -11.27 -13.14 7.85
C ASP A 41 -11.22 -11.70 8.36
N ASP A 42 -10.28 -11.36 9.22
CA ASP A 42 -10.09 -9.98 9.70
C ASP A 42 -9.82 -9.03 8.53
N MET A 43 -8.98 -9.42 7.59
CA MET A 43 -8.67 -8.62 6.42
C MET A 43 -9.88 -8.46 5.51
N ASN A 44 -10.61 -9.55 5.23
CA ASN A 44 -11.81 -9.52 4.42
C ASN A 44 -12.92 -8.68 5.07
N ASN A 45 -13.11 -8.79 6.38
CA ASN A 45 -14.08 -7.99 7.12
C ASN A 45 -13.74 -6.49 7.11
N TYR A 46 -12.46 -6.14 7.20
CA TYR A 46 -12.01 -4.75 7.05
C TYR A 46 -12.39 -4.21 5.67
N TYR A 47 -12.15 -4.97 4.60
CA TYR A 47 -12.46 -4.55 3.23
C TYR A 47 -13.96 -4.49 2.92
N LEU A 48 -14.81 -5.24 3.62
CA LEU A 48 -16.27 -5.17 3.48
C LEU A 48 -16.85 -3.80 3.86
N GLN A 49 -16.13 -2.98 4.63
CA GLN A 49 -16.56 -1.62 4.98
C GLN A 49 -16.57 -0.67 3.79
N TYR A 50 -15.88 -1.03 2.70
CA TYR A 50 -15.67 -0.17 1.53
C TYR A 50 -16.13 -0.87 0.26
N ASN A 51 -16.93 -0.16 -0.54
CA ASN A 51 -17.24 -0.63 -1.90
C ASN A 51 -16.03 -0.40 -2.84
N ASP A 52 -16.12 -0.94 -4.05
CA ASP A 52 -15.01 -0.89 -5.02
C ASP A 52 -14.74 0.50 -5.61
N VAL A 53 -15.63 1.47 -5.38
CA VAL A 53 -15.45 2.87 -5.81
C VAL A 53 -14.80 3.72 -4.70
N GLU A 54 -15.05 3.38 -3.45
CA GLU A 54 -14.43 4.02 -2.29
C GLU A 54 -13.00 3.57 -2.08
N LEU A 55 -12.74 2.27 -2.31
CA LEU A 55 -11.44 1.65 -2.13
C LEU A 55 -11.19 0.60 -3.22
N TYR A 56 -10.30 0.91 -4.15
CA TYR A 56 -9.84 -0.06 -5.14
C TYR A 56 -8.83 -0.98 -4.48
N LYS A 57 -9.20 -2.24 -4.33
CA LYS A 57 -8.35 -3.28 -3.75
C LYS A 57 -7.75 -4.08 -4.90
N LEU A 58 -6.44 -4.10 -5.01
CA LEU A 58 -5.74 -4.67 -6.16
C LEU A 58 -4.75 -5.73 -5.72
N THR A 59 -4.76 -6.85 -6.43
CA THR A 59 -3.79 -7.93 -6.27
C THR A 59 -2.87 -7.97 -7.49
N ALA A 60 -1.59 -8.13 -7.24
CA ALA A 60 -0.58 -8.30 -8.28
C ALA A 60 -0.22 -9.78 -8.46
N GLU A 61 -0.24 -10.22 -9.70
CA GLU A 61 0.11 -11.58 -10.09
C GLU A 61 1.28 -11.58 -11.09
N ASN A 62 2.06 -12.64 -11.05
CA ASN A 62 3.05 -12.97 -12.06
C ASN A 62 2.92 -14.47 -12.39
N GLU A 63 2.54 -14.78 -13.64
CA GLU A 63 2.34 -16.18 -14.08
C GLU A 63 1.41 -16.97 -13.13
N ASP A 64 0.24 -16.40 -12.82
CA ASP A 64 -0.78 -16.95 -11.92
C ASP A 64 -0.37 -17.06 -10.43
N GLU A 65 0.80 -16.56 -10.06
CA GLU A 65 1.25 -16.51 -8.68
C GLU A 65 1.00 -15.13 -8.09
N ILE A 66 0.34 -15.08 -6.92
CA ILE A 66 0.08 -13.83 -6.21
C ILE A 66 1.38 -13.36 -5.55
N ILE A 67 1.82 -12.15 -5.90
CA ILE A 67 3.11 -11.61 -5.45
C ILE A 67 3.02 -10.28 -4.72
N GLY A 68 1.90 -9.59 -4.79
CA GLY A 68 1.75 -8.28 -4.18
C GLY A 68 0.31 -7.84 -4.03
N HIS A 69 0.12 -6.81 -3.25
CA HIS A 69 -1.19 -6.21 -2.98
C HIS A 69 -1.03 -4.74 -2.67
N LEU A 70 -2.04 -3.96 -3.01
CA LEU A 70 -2.18 -2.56 -2.60
C LEU A 70 -3.64 -2.11 -2.72
N THR A 71 -3.91 -0.95 -2.15
CA THR A 71 -5.19 -0.26 -2.33
C THR A 71 -4.97 1.12 -2.91
N ILE A 72 -6.00 1.63 -3.60
CA ILE A 72 -6.06 3.00 -4.10
C ILE A 72 -7.40 3.61 -3.68
N ARG A 73 -7.38 4.80 -3.10
CA ARG A 73 -8.57 5.59 -2.81
C ARG A 73 -8.36 7.03 -3.25
N PHE A 74 -9.45 7.74 -3.55
CA PHE A 74 -9.37 9.19 -3.77
C PHE A 74 -9.54 9.91 -2.43
N ILE A 75 -8.79 10.99 -2.26
CA ILE A 75 -8.80 11.81 -1.05
C ILE A 75 -9.43 13.19 -1.26
N ASP A 76 -9.91 13.45 -2.48
CA ASP A 76 -10.61 14.67 -2.86
C ASP A 76 -11.93 14.35 -3.56
N GLU A 77 -12.90 15.26 -3.46
CA GLU A 77 -14.23 15.09 -4.07
C GLU A 77 -14.17 15.05 -5.60
N ALA A 78 -13.25 15.80 -6.19
CA ALA A 78 -13.07 15.84 -7.65
C ALA A 78 -12.42 14.56 -8.20
N ARG A 79 -11.99 13.62 -7.34
CA ARG A 79 -11.34 12.36 -7.71
C ARG A 79 -10.09 12.59 -8.60
N LYS A 80 -9.27 13.55 -8.22
CA LYS A 80 -8.04 13.91 -8.91
C LYS A 80 -6.77 13.51 -8.14
N ILE A 81 -6.89 13.31 -6.83
CA ILE A 81 -5.80 12.93 -5.96
C ILE A 81 -6.04 11.52 -5.44
N ALA A 82 -5.33 10.55 -6.00
CA ALA A 82 -5.35 9.17 -5.54
C ALA A 82 -4.31 8.95 -4.44
N ARG A 83 -4.61 8.05 -3.50
CA ARG A 83 -3.70 7.68 -2.43
C ARG A 83 -3.49 6.18 -2.42
N LEU A 84 -2.24 5.76 -2.46
CA LEU A 84 -1.86 4.35 -2.29
C LEU A 84 -1.88 3.98 -0.80
N GLY A 85 -2.33 2.78 -0.52
CA GLY A 85 -2.32 2.21 0.83
C GLY A 85 -2.07 0.72 0.81
N PHE A 86 -1.73 0.16 1.96
CA PHE A 86 -1.53 -1.28 2.14
C PHE A 86 -0.61 -1.93 1.09
N VAL A 87 0.43 -1.22 0.68
CA VAL A 87 1.40 -1.70 -0.32
C VAL A 87 2.27 -2.80 0.29
N ILE A 88 2.23 -3.98 -0.29
CA ILE A 88 3.01 -5.14 0.19
C ILE A 88 3.39 -6.06 -0.98
N VAL A 89 4.58 -6.62 -0.89
CA VAL A 89 5.07 -7.70 -1.77
C VAL A 89 5.36 -8.91 -0.91
N ASP A 90 5.15 -10.09 -1.46
CA ASP A 90 5.52 -11.37 -0.86
C ASP A 90 6.95 -11.27 -0.31
N ASP A 91 7.10 -11.47 0.99
CA ASP A 91 8.37 -11.30 1.70
C ASP A 91 9.47 -12.25 1.21
N THR A 92 9.08 -13.42 0.67
CA THR A 92 10.01 -14.39 0.09
C THR A 92 10.53 -13.96 -1.29
N LYS A 93 9.90 -12.98 -1.91
CA LYS A 93 10.22 -12.50 -3.27
C LYS A 93 10.85 -11.10 -3.29
N ARG A 94 11.15 -10.54 -2.15
CA ARG A 94 11.82 -9.24 -2.05
C ARG A 94 13.22 -9.30 -2.65
N GLY A 95 13.72 -8.13 -3.11
CA GLY A 95 15.02 -8.04 -3.76
C GLY A 95 15.04 -8.42 -5.24
N ASN A 96 13.88 -8.73 -5.84
CA ASN A 96 13.73 -9.09 -7.26
C ASN A 96 13.06 -7.98 -8.10
N GLY A 97 12.92 -6.78 -7.56
CA GLY A 97 12.32 -5.65 -8.26
C GLY A 97 10.78 -5.64 -8.30
N TYR A 98 10.11 -6.58 -7.65
CA TYR A 98 8.64 -6.64 -7.66
C TYR A 98 7.99 -5.44 -6.97
N GLY A 99 8.60 -4.88 -5.93
CA GLY A 99 8.09 -3.67 -5.29
C GLY A 99 8.01 -2.49 -6.25
N LYS A 100 9.05 -2.27 -7.03
CA LYS A 100 9.09 -1.23 -8.06
C LYS A 100 8.07 -1.50 -9.17
N GLN A 101 7.93 -2.75 -9.63
CA GLN A 101 6.94 -3.12 -10.63
C GLN A 101 5.52 -2.90 -10.10
N LEU A 102 5.24 -3.30 -8.85
CA LEU A 102 3.95 -3.12 -8.21
C LEU A 102 3.55 -1.63 -8.15
N VAL A 103 4.43 -0.78 -7.66
CA VAL A 103 4.20 0.65 -7.55
C VAL A 103 4.05 1.29 -8.94
N SER A 104 4.89 0.94 -9.89
CA SER A 104 4.80 1.45 -11.27
C SER A 104 3.49 1.05 -11.95
N SER A 105 3.03 -0.18 -11.75
CA SER A 105 1.73 -0.64 -12.25
C SER A 105 0.56 0.07 -11.58
N ALA A 106 0.66 0.34 -10.28
CA ALA A 106 -0.34 1.11 -9.55
C ALA A 106 -0.42 2.56 -10.04
N LEU A 107 0.72 3.19 -10.32
CA LEU A 107 0.76 4.55 -10.90
C LEU A 107 0.11 4.58 -12.28
N LYS A 108 0.43 3.61 -13.13
CA LYS A 108 -0.21 3.49 -14.43
C LYS A 108 -1.72 3.35 -14.30
N TYR A 109 -2.19 2.47 -13.42
CA TYR A 109 -3.61 2.27 -13.15
C TYR A 109 -4.28 3.56 -12.65
N ALA A 110 -3.67 4.25 -11.69
CA ALA A 110 -4.20 5.50 -11.14
C ALA A 110 -4.30 6.61 -12.19
N PHE A 111 -3.26 6.79 -13.01
CA PHE A 111 -3.22 7.87 -14.00
C PHE A 111 -4.01 7.55 -15.27
N GLU A 112 -3.93 6.33 -15.77
CA GLU A 112 -4.52 5.97 -17.07
C GLU A 112 -5.97 5.46 -16.93
N GLU A 113 -6.25 4.61 -15.94
CA GLU A 113 -7.58 4.03 -15.76
C GLU A 113 -8.47 4.92 -14.87
N LEU A 114 -7.95 5.34 -13.71
CA LEU A 114 -8.73 6.13 -12.75
C LEU A 114 -8.69 7.64 -13.05
N LYS A 115 -7.85 8.09 -13.98
CA LYS A 115 -7.73 9.50 -14.41
C LYS A 115 -7.34 10.46 -13.29
N ALA A 116 -6.55 9.97 -12.33
CA ALA A 116 -5.94 10.83 -11.31
C ALA A 116 -4.93 11.79 -11.94
N ASP A 117 -4.75 12.96 -11.34
CA ASP A 117 -3.73 13.94 -11.73
C ASP A 117 -2.51 13.86 -10.80
N LYS A 118 -2.72 13.35 -9.58
CA LYS A 118 -1.67 13.18 -8.56
C LYS A 118 -1.89 11.89 -7.79
N VAL A 119 -0.79 11.25 -7.39
CA VAL A 119 -0.80 10.10 -6.48
C VAL A 119 0.02 10.43 -5.24
N THR A 120 -0.53 10.12 -4.07
CA THR A 120 0.10 10.33 -2.76
C THR A 120 0.23 9.01 -2.01
N LEU A 121 1.07 8.99 -1.02
CA LEU A 121 1.16 7.91 -0.02
C LEU A 121 1.79 8.42 1.27
N GLY A 122 1.54 7.69 2.35
CA GLY A 122 2.25 7.84 3.61
C GLY A 122 3.12 6.61 3.84
N VAL A 123 4.33 6.82 4.34
CA VAL A 123 5.27 5.76 4.69
C VAL A 123 6.01 6.12 5.96
N PHE A 124 6.19 5.17 6.86
CA PHE A 124 6.99 5.41 8.06
C PHE A 124 8.46 5.59 7.69
N GLU A 125 9.11 6.59 8.28
CA GLU A 125 10.54 6.86 8.01
C GLU A 125 11.48 5.72 8.40
N ASN A 126 11.05 4.83 9.32
CA ASN A 126 11.78 3.61 9.67
C ASN A 126 11.70 2.50 8.60
N ASN A 127 10.83 2.66 7.60
CA ASN A 127 10.70 1.71 6.49
C ASN A 127 11.56 2.13 5.30
N THR A 128 12.86 2.10 5.50
CA THR A 128 13.86 2.53 4.51
C THR A 128 13.71 1.83 3.15
N PRO A 129 13.49 0.52 3.07
CA PRO A 129 13.29 -0.14 1.78
C PRO A 129 12.10 0.40 1.00
N ALA A 130 10.98 0.68 1.68
CA ALA A 130 9.80 1.25 1.04
C ALA A 130 10.03 2.68 0.57
N VAL A 131 10.63 3.52 1.41
CA VAL A 131 10.99 4.91 1.03
C VAL A 131 11.86 4.92 -0.22
N ASN A 132 12.90 4.10 -0.27
CA ASN A 132 13.79 3.99 -1.41
C ASN A 132 13.07 3.47 -2.68
N CYS A 133 12.16 2.52 -2.51
CA CYS A 133 11.33 2.02 -3.60
C CYS A 133 10.49 3.15 -4.20
N TYR A 134 9.79 3.92 -3.38
CA TYR A 134 8.95 5.03 -3.85
C TYR A 134 9.76 6.14 -4.52
N LEU A 135 10.91 6.51 -3.95
CA LEU A 135 11.83 7.45 -4.59
C LEU A 135 12.27 6.96 -5.97
N SER A 136 12.59 5.67 -6.11
CA SER A 136 13.00 5.07 -7.38
C SER A 136 11.87 5.05 -8.43
N CYS A 137 10.62 5.14 -8.00
CA CYS A 137 9.44 5.23 -8.87
C CYS A 137 9.08 6.67 -9.25
N GLY A 138 9.79 7.66 -8.72
CA GLY A 138 9.59 9.07 -9.03
C GLY A 138 8.81 9.86 -8.01
N PHE A 139 8.40 9.26 -6.90
CA PHE A 139 7.79 10.00 -5.79
C PHE A 139 8.79 10.98 -5.18
N LYS A 140 8.28 12.09 -4.69
CA LYS A 140 9.03 13.10 -3.94
C LYS A 140 8.48 13.23 -2.53
N ILE A 141 9.35 13.47 -1.57
CA ILE A 141 8.95 13.75 -0.19
C ILE A 141 8.32 15.14 -0.15
N VAL A 142 7.13 15.22 0.44
CA VAL A 142 6.45 16.50 0.70
C VAL A 142 6.95 17.03 2.03
N GLU A 143 7.54 18.21 2.00
CA GLU A 143 7.92 18.90 3.24
C GLU A 143 6.68 19.47 3.92
N LYS A 144 6.48 19.08 5.19
CA LYS A 144 5.37 19.55 6.02
C LYS A 144 5.91 20.10 7.34
N ASP A 145 5.33 21.18 7.82
CA ASP A 145 5.63 21.75 9.14
C ASP A 145 5.12 20.83 10.27
N ILE A 146 4.05 20.07 10.01
CA ILE A 146 3.47 19.12 10.95
C ILE A 146 3.72 17.70 10.42
N ILE A 147 4.51 16.94 11.16
CA ILE A 147 4.74 15.52 10.90
C ILE A 147 3.63 14.72 11.55
N GLU A 148 3.00 13.86 10.80
CA GLU A 148 2.05 12.89 11.32
C GLU A 148 2.80 11.79 12.06
N SER A 149 2.46 11.58 13.34
CA SER A 149 3.14 10.63 14.22
C SER A 149 2.17 9.60 14.77
N TYR A 150 2.65 8.38 14.94
CA TYR A 150 1.91 7.28 15.54
C TYR A 150 2.68 6.73 16.72
N GLN A 151 1.98 6.45 17.82
CA GLN A 151 2.55 5.67 18.91
C GLN A 151 2.41 4.19 18.57
N CYS A 152 3.53 3.51 18.43
CA CYS A 152 3.57 2.16 17.91
C CYS A 152 4.65 1.34 18.60
N MET A 153 4.27 0.21 19.18
CA MET A 153 5.20 -0.72 19.86
C MET A 153 6.10 -0.05 20.91
N GLY A 154 5.53 0.89 21.69
CA GLY A 154 6.28 1.65 22.70
C GLY A 154 7.17 2.77 22.17
N GLU A 155 7.13 3.05 20.89
CA GLU A 155 7.91 4.09 20.22
C GLU A 155 7.00 5.08 19.49
N ILE A 156 7.55 6.22 19.10
CA ILE A 156 6.89 7.17 18.20
C ILE A 156 7.44 6.98 16.80
N TRP A 157 6.55 6.63 15.86
CA TRP A 157 6.89 6.48 14.44
C TRP A 157 6.37 7.68 13.65
N ASN A 158 7.28 8.33 12.93
CA ASN A 158 6.94 9.46 12.08
C ASN A 158 6.60 8.98 10.67
N CYS A 159 5.51 9.50 10.11
CA CYS A 159 5.07 9.21 8.76
C CYS A 159 5.55 10.28 7.80
N ILE A 160 6.22 9.86 6.73
CA ILE A 160 6.61 10.71 5.61
C ILE A 160 5.47 10.72 4.60
N GLU A 161 5.09 11.91 4.14
CA GLU A 161 4.18 12.08 3.00
C GLU A 161 4.98 12.16 1.70
N MET A 162 4.57 11.39 0.70
CA MET A 162 5.19 11.40 -0.62
C MET A 162 4.14 11.61 -1.71
N GLU A 163 4.54 12.24 -2.82
CA GLU A 163 3.65 12.49 -3.95
C GLU A 163 4.36 12.38 -5.29
N ILE A 164 3.58 12.12 -6.33
CA ILE A 164 4.00 12.15 -7.73
C ILE A 164 2.85 12.72 -8.57
N MET A 165 3.19 13.63 -9.49
CA MET A 165 2.26 14.18 -10.47
C MET A 165 2.27 13.32 -11.73
N LYS A 166 1.14 13.36 -12.46
CA LYS A 166 0.99 12.71 -13.75
C LYS A 166 1.97 13.29 -14.76
#